data_610767da78d6a145135411115731a1cd
#
_entry.id   610767da78d6a145135411115731a1cd
#
_cell.length_a   1.000
_cell.length_b   1.000
_cell.length_c   1.000
_cell.angle_alpha   90.00
_cell.angle_beta   90.00
_cell.angle_gamma   90.00
#
_symmetry.space_group_name_H-M   'P 1'
#
loop_
_entity.id
_entity.type
_entity.pdbx_description
1 polymer ?
#
loop_
_entity_poly.entity_id
_entity_poly.type
_entity_poly.pdbx_seq_one_letter_code
_entity_poly.pdbx_strand_id
1 'polypeptide(L)'
;SMISGQYGIHNGIVGHGGTAADMRLQGTTRSFTDDMSENGLFMQFRRAGMHTVSFSSFAERHSAWWFNSGFNECYNVGRRGSESAEMVTPHVLDWLERNGKKDNWMMHVHYWDPHTPYRTPADYPSQFADTPLPDDWIDEKTFEEHLLHIGPHCANEINMWNDDTFPQWPKHPGKLTTLEEAKHLLDLYDDGVKYTDDNIGQIIGWLKDNGLYDDDLAIIITADHGEDLGEFGIYG
;
A
#
# COMPACT_ATOMS: atom_id res chain seq x y z
N SER A 1 -13.21 -1.51 -0.13
CA SER A 1 -14.23 -0.75 0.66
C SER A 1 -14.09 0.74 0.46
N MET A 2 -12.87 1.31 0.56
CA MET A 2 -12.63 2.76 0.48
C MET A 2 -13.21 3.40 -0.79
N ILE A 3 -12.94 2.83 -1.96
CA ILE A 3 -13.34 3.40 -3.26
C ILE A 3 -14.85 3.28 -3.51
N SER A 4 -15.47 2.17 -3.09
CA SER A 4 -16.89 1.89 -3.31
C SER A 4 -17.80 2.35 -2.17
N GLY A 5 -17.25 2.69 -1.01
CA GLY A 5 -18.01 2.92 0.21
C GLY A 5 -18.75 1.68 0.74
N GLN A 6 -18.43 0.49 0.24
CA GLN A 6 -19.13 -0.76 0.56
C GLN A 6 -18.18 -1.81 1.09
N TYR A 7 -18.66 -2.68 1.97
CA TYR A 7 -17.93 -3.88 2.36
C TYR A 7 -17.88 -4.90 1.21
N GLY A 8 -16.83 -5.74 1.18
CA GLY A 8 -16.67 -6.78 0.16
C GLY A 8 -17.89 -7.71 0.02
N ILE A 9 -18.55 -8.03 1.12
CA ILE A 9 -19.78 -8.84 1.12
C ILE A 9 -20.91 -8.21 0.28
N HIS A 10 -20.92 -6.90 0.13
CA HIS A 10 -21.95 -6.18 -0.63
C HIS A 10 -21.58 -6.02 -2.10
N ASN A 11 -20.29 -5.84 -2.42
CA ASN A 11 -19.82 -5.65 -3.80
C ASN A 11 -19.29 -6.93 -4.46
N GLY A 12 -19.27 -8.05 -3.70
CA GLY A 12 -18.89 -9.36 -4.20
C GLY A 12 -17.38 -9.65 -4.23
N ILE A 13 -16.54 -8.75 -3.74
CA ILE A 13 -15.11 -8.98 -3.60
C ILE A 13 -14.89 -9.87 -2.38
N VAL A 14 -14.36 -11.08 -2.62
CA VAL A 14 -14.16 -12.10 -1.56
C VAL A 14 -12.69 -12.47 -1.34
N GLY A 15 -11.79 -11.86 -2.11
CA GLY A 15 -10.35 -12.06 -2.00
C GLY A 15 -9.60 -11.00 -2.80
N HIS A 16 -8.29 -11.05 -2.77
CA HIS A 16 -7.42 -10.01 -3.33
C HIS A 16 -6.76 -10.38 -4.68
N GLY A 17 -7.25 -11.38 -5.37
CA GLY A 17 -6.65 -11.76 -6.66
C GLY A 17 -7.61 -12.49 -7.60
N GLY A 18 -7.41 -12.28 -8.90
CA GLY A 18 -8.17 -12.93 -9.96
C GLY A 18 -9.67 -12.72 -9.82
N THR A 19 -10.45 -13.78 -10.02
CA THR A 19 -11.92 -13.72 -9.95
C THR A 19 -12.47 -13.43 -8.55
N ALA A 20 -11.66 -13.60 -7.50
CA ALA A 20 -12.05 -13.26 -6.13
C ALA A 20 -11.98 -11.74 -5.86
N ALA A 21 -11.18 -11.02 -6.64
CA ALA A 21 -11.09 -9.56 -6.62
C ALA A 21 -12.04 -8.87 -7.61
N ASP A 22 -12.79 -9.64 -8.42
CA ASP A 22 -13.78 -9.08 -9.32
C ASP A 22 -15.00 -8.57 -8.54
N MET A 23 -15.39 -7.35 -8.83
CA MET A 23 -16.70 -6.85 -8.42
C MET A 23 -17.78 -7.65 -9.11
N ARG A 24 -18.49 -8.45 -8.34
CA ARG A 24 -19.63 -9.18 -8.85
C ARG A 24 -20.88 -8.36 -8.65
N LEU A 25 -21.62 -8.27 -9.72
CA LEU A 25 -22.90 -7.62 -9.70
C LEU A 25 -23.88 -8.39 -8.83
N GLN A 26 -24.62 -7.66 -8.05
CA GLN A 26 -25.77 -8.17 -7.36
C GLN A 26 -26.93 -8.30 -8.37
N GLY A 27 -27.45 -9.51 -8.58
CA GLY A 27 -28.58 -9.75 -9.47
C GLY A 27 -28.29 -10.62 -10.67
N THR A 28 -29.26 -10.69 -11.58
CA THR A 28 -29.28 -11.63 -12.71
C THR A 28 -28.58 -11.11 -13.98
N THR A 29 -28.20 -9.85 -14.02
CA THR A 29 -27.52 -9.23 -15.15
C THR A 29 -26.15 -8.74 -14.75
N ARG A 30 -25.13 -9.16 -15.51
CA ARG A 30 -23.80 -8.57 -15.44
C ARG A 30 -23.81 -7.27 -16.27
N SER A 31 -23.92 -6.14 -15.60
CA SER A 31 -23.62 -4.86 -16.22
C SER A 31 -22.37 -4.31 -15.55
N PHE A 32 -21.31 -4.11 -16.31
CA PHE A 32 -20.06 -3.55 -15.82
C PHE A 32 -20.20 -2.07 -15.40
N THR A 33 -21.36 -1.51 -15.60
CA THR A 33 -21.66 -0.09 -15.39
C THR A 33 -22.22 0.24 -14.01
N ASP A 34 -22.32 -0.73 -13.08
CA ASP A 34 -23.14 -0.53 -11.90
C ASP A 34 -22.52 0.35 -10.82
N ASP A 35 -22.14 -0.24 -9.68
CA ASP A 35 -21.80 0.59 -8.52
C ASP A 35 -20.53 1.42 -8.71
N MET A 36 -19.49 0.89 -9.37
CA MET A 36 -18.23 1.65 -9.51
C MET A 36 -18.32 2.77 -10.52
N SER A 37 -19.00 2.54 -11.65
CA SER A 37 -19.17 3.58 -12.67
C SER A 37 -20.17 4.66 -12.25
N GLU A 38 -21.09 4.34 -11.34
CA GLU A 38 -22.09 5.26 -10.86
C GLU A 38 -21.71 5.91 -9.52
N ASN A 39 -21.20 5.13 -8.57
CA ASN A 39 -21.05 5.52 -7.17
C ASN A 39 -19.59 5.50 -6.66
N GLY A 40 -18.62 5.00 -7.46
CA GLY A 40 -17.23 4.98 -7.07
C GLY A 40 -16.67 6.37 -6.77
N LEU A 41 -15.86 6.50 -5.71
CA LEU A 41 -15.30 7.76 -5.25
C LEU A 41 -14.66 8.58 -6.37
N PHE A 42 -13.80 7.96 -7.16
CA PHE A 42 -13.08 8.65 -8.23
C PHE A 42 -14.01 9.09 -9.38
N MET A 43 -15.07 8.32 -9.61
CA MET A 43 -16.10 8.72 -10.58
C MET A 43 -16.88 9.96 -10.11
N GLN A 44 -17.11 10.11 -8.80
CA GLN A 44 -17.77 11.32 -8.29
C GLN A 44 -16.90 12.56 -8.49
N PHE A 45 -15.60 12.50 -8.25
CA PHE A 45 -14.68 13.59 -8.56
C PHE A 45 -14.68 13.94 -10.04
N ARG A 46 -14.62 12.94 -10.92
CA ARG A 46 -14.70 13.15 -12.37
C ARG A 46 -16.02 13.77 -12.80
N ARG A 47 -17.16 13.37 -12.23
CA ARG A 47 -18.48 13.96 -12.50
C ARG A 47 -18.58 15.39 -11.98
N ALA A 48 -17.87 15.71 -10.92
CA ALA A 48 -17.74 17.07 -10.41
C ALA A 48 -16.86 17.97 -11.31
N GLY A 49 -16.33 17.44 -12.41
CA GLY A 49 -15.50 18.19 -13.36
C GLY A 49 -14.02 18.20 -13.05
N MET A 50 -13.57 17.40 -12.08
CA MET A 50 -12.14 17.28 -11.79
C MET A 50 -11.45 16.37 -12.81
N HIS A 51 -10.21 16.71 -13.15
CA HIS A 51 -9.32 15.83 -13.88
C HIS A 51 -8.69 14.81 -12.92
N THR A 52 -9.05 13.54 -13.08
CA THR A 52 -8.67 12.48 -12.15
C THR A 52 -7.49 11.68 -12.69
N VAL A 53 -6.45 11.51 -11.88
CA VAL A 53 -5.25 10.75 -12.22
C VAL A 53 -4.90 9.74 -11.13
N SER A 54 -4.44 8.55 -11.53
CA SER A 54 -3.98 7.50 -10.61
C SER A 54 -2.58 7.04 -10.96
N PHE A 55 -1.76 6.86 -9.94
CA PHE A 55 -0.44 6.21 -9.98
C PHE A 55 -0.53 4.94 -9.16
N SER A 56 -0.78 3.80 -9.80
CA SER A 56 -1.01 2.53 -9.11
C SER A 56 -0.87 1.34 -10.05
N SER A 57 -0.26 0.27 -9.58
CA SER A 57 -0.26 -1.04 -10.23
C SER A 57 -1.34 -1.98 -9.67
N PHE A 58 -2.19 -1.52 -8.77
CA PHE A 58 -3.18 -2.34 -8.06
C PHE A 58 -4.05 -3.16 -9.03
N ALA A 59 -4.57 -2.52 -10.08
CA ALA A 59 -5.41 -3.18 -11.06
C ALA A 59 -4.72 -4.35 -11.76
N GLU A 60 -3.42 -4.20 -12.09
CA GLU A 60 -2.62 -5.24 -12.70
C GLU A 60 -2.28 -6.36 -11.70
N ARG A 61 -1.84 -5.99 -10.49
CA ARG A 61 -1.43 -6.93 -9.43
C ARG A 61 -2.55 -7.91 -9.08
N HIS A 62 -3.77 -7.40 -8.95
CA HIS A 62 -4.93 -8.16 -8.48
C HIS A 62 -5.88 -8.59 -9.61
N SER A 63 -5.58 -8.26 -10.88
CA SER A 63 -6.51 -8.41 -12.02
C SER A 63 -7.84 -7.70 -11.77
N ALA A 64 -7.80 -6.60 -11.00
CA ALA A 64 -8.96 -5.84 -10.53
C ALA A 64 -9.15 -4.57 -11.40
N TRP A 65 -9.43 -4.75 -12.68
CA TRP A 65 -9.48 -3.64 -13.67
C TRP A 65 -10.56 -2.62 -13.40
N TRP A 66 -11.59 -2.96 -12.63
CA TRP A 66 -12.60 -2.05 -12.13
C TRP A 66 -12.00 -0.89 -11.30
N PHE A 67 -10.81 -1.09 -10.71
CA PHE A 67 -10.11 -0.07 -9.93
C PHE A 67 -9.78 1.18 -10.75
N ASN A 68 -9.58 1.03 -12.05
CA ASN A 68 -9.29 2.14 -12.96
C ASN A 68 -10.52 2.98 -13.31
N SER A 69 -11.71 2.58 -12.84
CA SER A 69 -12.96 3.32 -13.13
C SER A 69 -12.94 4.69 -12.45
N GLY A 70 -13.25 5.71 -13.24
CA GLY A 70 -13.32 7.09 -12.75
C GLY A 70 -12.05 7.91 -12.96
N PHE A 71 -10.95 7.31 -13.38
CA PHE A 71 -9.74 8.06 -13.73
C PHE A 71 -9.72 8.49 -15.21
N ASN A 72 -9.22 9.70 -15.45
CA ASN A 72 -8.92 10.18 -16.80
C ASN A 72 -7.56 9.65 -17.26
N GLU A 73 -6.61 9.53 -16.32
CA GLU A 73 -5.26 9.01 -16.55
C GLU A 73 -4.92 7.96 -15.51
N CYS A 74 -4.31 6.85 -15.96
CA CYS A 74 -3.78 5.81 -15.10
C CYS A 74 -2.32 5.56 -15.45
N TYR A 75 -1.45 5.74 -14.48
CA TYR A 75 -0.02 5.45 -14.59
C TYR A 75 0.30 4.16 -13.81
N ASN A 76 0.94 3.23 -14.50
CA ASN A 76 1.41 1.98 -13.93
C ASN A 76 2.88 1.82 -14.30
N VAL A 77 3.74 1.69 -13.32
CA VAL A 77 5.20 1.50 -13.53
C VAL A 77 5.55 0.09 -14.02
N GLY A 78 4.56 -0.83 -14.08
CA GLY A 78 4.70 -2.15 -14.70
C GLY A 78 5.48 -3.17 -13.86
N ARG A 79 5.51 -3.01 -12.56
CA ARG A 79 6.18 -3.95 -11.64
C ARG A 79 5.23 -4.87 -10.88
N ARG A 80 3.93 -4.77 -11.17
CA ARG A 80 2.89 -5.66 -10.62
C ARG A 80 2.86 -5.74 -9.09
N GLY A 81 3.03 -4.62 -8.41
CA GLY A 81 3.09 -4.54 -6.96
C GLY A 81 4.46 -4.87 -6.37
N SER A 82 5.52 -4.80 -7.18
CA SER A 82 6.91 -4.94 -6.76
C SER A 82 7.70 -3.63 -6.95
N GLU A 83 7.01 -2.54 -7.24
CA GLU A 83 7.60 -1.21 -7.28
C GLU A 83 7.77 -0.66 -5.86
N SER A 84 8.93 -0.06 -5.62
CA SER A 84 9.17 0.75 -4.43
C SER A 84 8.67 2.18 -4.63
N ALA A 85 8.50 2.93 -3.53
CA ALA A 85 8.02 4.31 -3.59
C ALA A 85 8.87 5.20 -4.48
N GLU A 86 10.20 5.02 -4.51
CA GLU A 86 11.12 5.76 -5.39
C GLU A 86 10.87 5.52 -6.88
N MET A 87 10.23 4.41 -7.25
CA MET A 87 9.88 4.14 -8.65
C MET A 87 8.58 4.85 -9.06
N VAL A 88 7.71 5.13 -8.10
CA VAL A 88 6.41 5.79 -8.33
C VAL A 88 6.53 7.30 -8.26
N THR A 89 7.22 7.82 -7.24
CA THR A 89 7.33 9.26 -6.93
C THR A 89 7.78 10.12 -8.13
N PRO A 90 8.79 9.74 -8.94
CA PRO A 90 9.20 10.53 -10.10
C PRO A 90 8.09 10.73 -11.13
N HIS A 91 7.21 9.75 -11.33
CA HIS A 91 6.08 9.86 -12.25
C HIS A 91 5.03 10.84 -11.73
N VAL A 92 4.82 10.87 -10.41
CA VAL A 92 3.93 11.83 -9.75
C VAL A 92 4.46 13.24 -9.92
N LEU A 93 5.74 13.46 -9.62
CA LEU A 93 6.39 14.77 -9.75
C LEU A 93 6.40 15.27 -11.20
N ASP A 94 6.68 14.38 -12.16
CA ASP A 94 6.65 14.72 -13.60
C ASP A 94 5.23 15.13 -14.05
N TRP A 95 4.20 14.47 -13.53
CA TRP A 95 2.82 14.86 -13.82
C TRP A 95 2.47 16.22 -13.18
N LEU A 96 2.87 16.43 -11.94
CA LEU A 96 2.66 17.69 -11.22
C LEU A 96 3.38 18.85 -11.95
N GLU A 97 4.60 18.66 -12.40
CA GLU A 97 5.35 19.69 -13.16
C GLU A 97 4.59 20.14 -14.40
N ARG A 98 3.91 19.22 -15.10
CA ARG A 98 3.16 19.51 -16.33
C ARG A 98 1.74 20.01 -16.09
N ASN A 99 1.11 19.59 -14.98
CA ASN A 99 -0.32 19.76 -14.78
C ASN A 99 -0.70 20.35 -13.43
N GLY A 100 0.18 20.32 -12.42
CA GLY A 100 -0.15 20.67 -11.04
C GLY A 100 -0.68 22.09 -10.85
N LYS A 101 -0.29 23.03 -11.74
CA LYS A 101 -0.77 24.42 -11.72
C LYS A 101 -2.11 24.63 -12.46
N LYS A 102 -2.70 23.57 -13.01
CA LYS A 102 -4.05 23.61 -13.57
C LYS A 102 -5.06 23.39 -12.45
N ASP A 103 -6.23 24.03 -12.59
CA ASP A 103 -7.29 23.86 -11.60
C ASP A 103 -8.02 22.51 -11.72
N ASN A 104 -8.67 22.14 -10.63
CA ASN A 104 -9.63 21.04 -10.58
C ASN A 104 -9.04 19.68 -10.95
N TRP A 105 -7.94 19.27 -10.35
CA TRP A 105 -7.44 17.90 -10.44
C TRP A 105 -7.64 17.13 -9.12
N MET A 106 -7.77 15.83 -9.26
CA MET A 106 -7.73 14.86 -8.16
C MET A 106 -6.68 13.81 -8.47
N MET A 107 -5.76 13.60 -7.58
CA MET A 107 -4.67 12.65 -7.72
C MET A 107 -4.77 11.54 -6.68
N HIS A 108 -4.64 10.30 -7.13
CA HIS A 108 -4.49 9.13 -6.29
C HIS A 108 -3.08 8.56 -6.49
N VAL A 109 -2.33 8.47 -5.41
CA VAL A 109 -1.00 7.83 -5.40
C VAL A 109 -1.07 6.62 -4.49
N HIS A 110 -0.67 5.48 -5.00
CA HIS A 110 -0.61 4.23 -4.28
C HIS A 110 0.83 3.74 -4.20
N TYR A 111 1.34 3.65 -3.00
CA TYR A 111 2.60 3.00 -2.68
C TYR A 111 2.33 1.59 -2.15
N TRP A 112 3.19 0.65 -2.52
CA TRP A 112 3.16 -0.70 -1.96
C TRP A 112 3.93 -0.79 -0.64
N ASP A 113 4.90 0.10 -0.44
CA ASP A 113 5.62 0.17 0.82
C ASP A 113 4.69 0.66 1.95
N PRO A 114 4.77 0.08 3.12
CA PRO A 114 5.68 -0.95 3.63
C PRO A 114 5.18 -2.39 3.47
N HIS A 115 4.35 -2.72 2.50
CA HIS A 115 3.85 -4.09 2.30
C HIS A 115 4.99 -5.12 2.29
N THR A 116 4.73 -6.29 2.88
CA THR A 116 5.66 -7.43 2.82
C THR A 116 6.12 -7.71 1.39
N PRO A 117 7.38 -8.08 1.14
CA PRO A 117 8.49 -8.37 2.06
C PRO A 117 9.35 -7.16 2.47
N TYR A 118 8.77 -5.99 2.72
CA TYR A 118 9.46 -4.77 3.18
C TYR A 118 10.60 -4.34 2.26
N ARG A 119 10.23 -3.79 1.09
CA ARG A 119 11.15 -3.50 -0.03
C ARG A 119 11.91 -2.19 0.10
N THR A 120 12.16 -1.73 1.30
CA THR A 120 13.02 -0.57 1.53
C THR A 120 14.41 -0.85 0.92
N PRO A 121 14.99 0.05 0.11
CA PRO A 121 16.31 -0.14 -0.46
C PRO A 121 17.36 -0.46 0.61
N ALA A 122 18.27 -1.39 0.31
CA ALA A 122 19.28 -1.85 1.28
C ALA A 122 20.28 -0.76 1.70
N ASP A 123 20.40 0.30 0.91
CA ASP A 123 21.22 1.48 1.20
C ASP A 123 20.44 2.61 1.89
N TYR A 124 19.13 2.45 2.09
CA TYR A 124 18.35 3.36 2.91
C TYR A 124 18.73 3.18 4.38
N PRO A 125 19.15 4.25 5.08
CA PRO A 125 19.66 4.13 6.44
C PRO A 125 18.52 3.74 7.39
N SER A 126 18.66 2.60 8.08
CA SER A 126 17.72 2.24 9.14
C SER A 126 17.76 3.29 10.24
N GLN A 127 16.58 3.69 10.69
CA GLN A 127 16.40 4.65 11.78
C GLN A 127 15.94 3.97 13.07
N PHE A 128 15.54 2.71 12.99
CA PHE A 128 14.93 1.96 14.10
C PHE A 128 15.77 0.81 14.62
N ALA A 129 16.88 0.44 13.95
CA ALA A 129 17.73 -0.67 14.35
C ALA A 129 18.24 -0.58 15.81
N ASP A 130 18.54 0.63 16.28
CA ASP A 130 18.99 0.89 17.65
C ASP A 130 17.84 1.28 18.60
N THR A 131 16.60 1.29 18.11
CA THR A 131 15.42 1.60 18.93
C THR A 131 15.11 0.41 19.82
N PRO A 132 14.91 0.60 21.16
CA PRO A 132 14.52 -0.50 22.01
C PRO A 132 13.13 -1.04 21.62
N LEU A 133 12.86 -2.29 22.00
CA LEU A 133 11.52 -2.85 21.87
C LEU A 133 10.48 -1.94 22.55
N PRO A 134 9.30 -1.75 21.95
CA PRO A 134 8.20 -1.07 22.63
C PRO A 134 7.82 -1.81 23.93
N ASP A 135 7.59 -1.06 25.01
CA ASP A 135 7.26 -1.61 26.33
C ASP A 135 5.95 -2.44 26.35
N ASP A 136 5.05 -2.17 25.41
CA ASP A 136 3.74 -2.80 25.26
C ASP A 136 3.69 -3.84 24.11
N TRP A 137 4.85 -4.16 23.52
CA TRP A 137 4.94 -5.20 22.50
C TRP A 137 5.17 -6.58 23.15
N ILE A 138 5.48 -7.61 22.36
CA ILE A 138 5.72 -8.97 22.84
C ILE A 138 7.03 -9.03 23.66
N ASP A 139 7.02 -9.81 24.73
CA ASP A 139 8.19 -10.14 25.53
C ASP A 139 8.73 -11.56 25.19
N GLU A 140 9.86 -11.92 25.76
CA GLU A 140 10.48 -13.25 25.58
C GLU A 140 9.49 -14.40 25.85
N LYS A 141 8.70 -14.29 26.92
CA LYS A 141 7.73 -15.32 27.29
C LYS A 141 6.63 -15.45 26.24
N THR A 142 6.09 -14.33 25.77
CA THR A 142 5.08 -14.31 24.71
C THR A 142 5.65 -14.86 23.42
N PHE A 143 6.89 -14.50 23.07
CA PHE A 143 7.56 -15.04 21.90
C PHE A 143 7.79 -16.55 21.98
N GLU A 144 8.18 -17.09 23.15
CA GLU A 144 8.27 -18.54 23.37
C GLU A 144 6.93 -19.26 23.13
N GLU A 145 5.80 -18.62 23.50
CA GLU A 145 4.46 -19.14 23.20
C GLU A 145 4.20 -19.12 21.69
N HIS A 146 4.61 -18.08 20.96
CA HIS A 146 4.46 -17.97 19.51
C HIS A 146 5.24 -19.05 18.73
N LEU A 147 6.39 -19.50 19.27
CA LEU A 147 7.16 -20.59 18.68
C LEU A 147 6.42 -21.94 18.69
N LEU A 148 5.37 -22.07 19.51
CA LEU A 148 4.50 -23.26 19.57
C LEU A 148 3.36 -23.21 18.55
N HIS A 149 3.10 -22.06 17.94
CA HIS A 149 2.04 -21.91 16.94
C HIS A 149 2.41 -22.61 15.63
N ILE A 150 1.39 -23.14 14.95
CA ILE A 150 1.53 -23.85 13.67
C ILE A 150 0.58 -23.20 12.66
N GLY A 151 1.07 -22.99 11.48
CA GLY A 151 0.28 -22.48 10.35
C GLY A 151 0.98 -21.31 9.64
N PRO A 152 0.40 -20.86 8.53
CA PRO A 152 0.95 -19.74 7.79
C PRO A 152 0.96 -18.47 8.66
N HIS A 153 2.00 -17.67 8.47
CA HIS A 153 2.24 -16.44 9.24
C HIS A 153 2.56 -16.63 10.74
N CYS A 154 2.73 -17.86 11.25
CA CYS A 154 3.30 -18.04 12.58
C CYS A 154 4.81 -17.79 12.56
N ALA A 155 5.44 -17.67 13.76
CA ALA A 155 6.87 -17.44 13.88
C ALA A 155 7.73 -18.50 13.14
N ASN A 156 7.25 -19.75 13.07
CA ASN A 156 7.93 -20.85 12.39
C ASN A 156 7.75 -20.85 10.87
N GLU A 157 6.76 -20.14 10.33
CA GLU A 157 6.41 -20.12 8.92
C GLU A 157 5.91 -18.73 8.53
N ILE A 158 6.83 -17.78 8.46
CA ILE A 158 6.53 -16.48 7.90
C ILE A 158 6.38 -16.68 6.40
N ASN A 159 5.16 -16.59 5.90
CA ASN A 159 4.85 -16.75 4.48
C ASN A 159 5.29 -15.51 3.68
N MET A 160 6.50 -15.09 3.89
CA MET A 160 7.09 -13.97 3.19
C MET A 160 8.14 -14.48 2.23
N TRP A 161 8.09 -13.98 1.04
CA TRP A 161 8.91 -14.47 -0.04
C TRP A 161 10.33 -13.93 0.12
N ASN A 162 11.21 -14.80 0.49
CA ASN A 162 12.64 -14.56 0.32
C ASN A 162 12.93 -14.56 -1.18
N ASP A 163 12.61 -13.46 -1.85
CA ASP A 163 12.78 -13.34 -3.28
C ASP A 163 14.20 -12.94 -3.62
N ASP A 164 15.00 -13.91 -4.02
CA ASP A 164 16.36 -13.68 -4.51
C ASP A 164 16.42 -12.85 -5.80
N THR A 165 15.26 -12.58 -6.43
CA THR A 165 15.15 -11.78 -7.64
C THR A 165 15.50 -10.30 -7.41
N PHE A 166 15.41 -9.83 -6.17
CA PHE A 166 15.65 -8.45 -5.80
C PHE A 166 16.73 -8.34 -4.71
N PRO A 167 18.00 -8.56 -5.04
CA PRO A 167 19.09 -8.58 -4.05
C PRO A 167 19.36 -7.22 -3.40
N GLN A 168 18.83 -6.13 -3.96
CA GLN A 168 18.97 -4.77 -3.42
C GLN A 168 18.09 -4.52 -2.20
N TRP A 169 17.10 -5.36 -1.93
CA TRP A 169 16.25 -5.22 -0.75
C TRP A 169 16.74 -6.06 0.42
N PRO A 170 16.54 -5.61 1.67
CA PRO A 170 16.82 -6.43 2.85
C PRO A 170 16.01 -7.72 2.78
N LYS A 171 16.65 -8.81 3.17
CA LYS A 171 15.98 -10.11 3.29
C LYS A 171 15.55 -10.30 4.73
N HIS A 172 14.28 -10.57 4.94
CA HIS A 172 13.81 -11.04 6.22
C HIS A 172 13.85 -12.57 6.28
N PRO A 173 13.96 -13.17 7.47
CA PRO A 173 14.00 -14.62 7.63
C PRO A 173 12.65 -15.25 7.27
N GLY A 174 12.66 -16.47 6.74
CA GLY A 174 11.45 -17.27 6.50
C GLY A 174 10.83 -17.85 7.76
N LYS A 175 11.51 -17.71 8.91
CA LYS A 175 11.04 -18.04 10.24
C LYS A 175 11.78 -17.19 11.26
N LEU A 176 11.16 -16.97 12.42
CA LEU A 176 11.77 -16.33 13.57
C LEU A 176 12.13 -17.40 14.60
N THR A 177 13.30 -17.27 15.20
CA THR A 177 13.81 -18.19 16.24
C THR A 177 14.16 -17.46 17.52
N THR A 178 14.27 -16.16 17.48
CA THR A 178 14.57 -15.29 18.62
C THR A 178 13.70 -14.04 18.60
N LEU A 179 13.48 -13.42 19.75
CA LEU A 179 12.79 -12.14 19.87
C LEU A 179 13.56 -11.02 19.13
N GLU A 180 14.88 -11.11 19.05
CA GLU A 180 15.71 -10.17 18.29
C GLU A 180 15.41 -10.22 16.77
N GLU A 181 15.17 -11.42 16.22
CA GLU A 181 14.73 -11.56 14.82
C GLU A 181 13.34 -11.00 14.60
N ALA A 182 12.43 -11.15 15.58
CA ALA A 182 11.10 -10.54 15.51
C ALA A 182 11.19 -9.01 15.58
N LYS A 183 12.08 -8.48 16.44
CA LYS A 183 12.38 -7.04 16.47
C LYS A 183 12.92 -6.55 15.13
N HIS A 184 13.84 -7.29 14.53
CA HIS A 184 14.37 -6.89 13.22
C HIS A 184 13.28 -6.82 12.14
N LEU A 185 12.30 -7.71 12.21
CA LEU A 185 11.13 -7.66 11.30
C LEU A 185 10.31 -6.38 11.53
N LEU A 186 10.07 -6.00 12.79
CA LEU A 186 9.42 -4.74 13.16
C LEU A 186 10.20 -3.54 12.63
N ASP A 187 11.52 -3.52 12.81
CA ASP A 187 12.39 -2.43 12.35
C ASP A 187 12.32 -2.27 10.81
N LEU A 188 12.28 -3.38 10.07
CA LEU A 188 12.14 -3.35 8.61
C LEU A 188 10.80 -2.75 8.16
N TYR A 189 9.72 -3.04 8.88
CA TYR A 189 8.42 -2.43 8.63
C TYR A 189 8.45 -0.92 8.91
N ASP A 190 8.98 -0.52 10.06
CA ASP A 190 9.08 0.89 10.46
C ASP A 190 9.96 1.70 9.50
N ASP A 191 11.09 1.14 9.06
CA ASP A 191 11.93 1.72 8.01
C ASP A 191 11.16 1.86 6.69
N GLY A 192 10.30 0.90 6.36
CA GLY A 192 9.41 0.96 5.19
C GLY A 192 8.37 2.08 5.29
N VAL A 193 7.77 2.28 6.46
CA VAL A 193 6.86 3.40 6.74
C VAL A 193 7.60 4.72 6.57
N LYS A 194 8.79 4.84 7.17
CA LYS A 194 9.62 6.05 7.07
C LYS A 194 10.06 6.34 5.63
N TYR A 195 10.43 5.33 4.89
CA TYR A 195 10.81 5.44 3.48
C TYR A 195 9.63 5.94 2.62
N THR A 196 8.43 5.43 2.89
CA THR A 196 7.20 5.90 2.22
C THR A 196 6.91 7.35 2.58
N ASP A 197 7.04 7.72 3.85
CA ASP A 197 6.86 9.11 4.33
C ASP A 197 7.83 10.07 3.64
N ASP A 198 9.10 9.71 3.48
CA ASP A 198 10.09 10.53 2.78
C ASP A 198 9.71 10.74 1.29
N ASN A 199 9.14 9.73 0.65
CA ASN A 199 8.64 9.85 -0.73
C ASN A 199 7.39 10.74 -0.81
N ILE A 200 6.45 10.62 0.13
CA ILE A 200 5.32 11.54 0.27
C ILE A 200 5.84 12.96 0.53
N GLY A 201 6.86 13.09 1.37
CA GLY A 201 7.52 14.38 1.67
C GLY A 201 8.04 15.10 0.43
N GLN A 202 8.54 14.38 -0.58
CA GLN A 202 8.97 14.98 -1.85
C GLN A 202 7.79 15.59 -2.61
N ILE A 203 6.64 14.92 -2.64
CA ILE A 203 5.42 15.42 -3.29
C ILE A 203 4.92 16.68 -2.55
N ILE A 204 4.83 16.62 -1.23
CA ILE A 204 4.41 17.76 -0.40
C ILE A 204 5.40 18.92 -0.54
N GLY A 205 6.70 18.64 -0.60
CA GLY A 205 7.74 19.63 -0.86
C GLY A 205 7.52 20.36 -2.18
N TRP A 206 7.28 19.60 -3.25
CA TRP A 206 6.98 20.18 -4.55
C TRP A 206 5.74 21.08 -4.51
N LEU A 207 4.66 20.65 -3.86
CA LEU A 207 3.42 21.44 -3.70
C LEU A 207 3.69 22.77 -2.96
N LYS A 208 4.48 22.73 -1.89
CA LYS A 208 4.89 23.92 -1.12
C LYS A 208 5.71 24.87 -1.97
N ASP A 209 6.73 24.37 -2.65
CA ASP A 209 7.65 25.16 -3.45
C ASP A 209 6.96 25.83 -4.66
N ASN A 210 5.85 25.26 -5.13
CA ASN A 210 5.04 25.80 -6.21
C ASN A 210 3.83 26.61 -5.75
N GLY A 211 3.66 26.83 -4.44
CA GLY A 211 2.60 27.66 -3.88
C GLY A 211 1.20 27.02 -3.97
N LEU A 212 1.14 25.68 -4.00
CA LEU A 212 -0.09 24.89 -4.09
C LEU A 212 -0.48 24.26 -2.75
N TYR A 213 0.32 24.45 -1.71
CA TYR A 213 0.04 23.95 -0.36
C TYR A 213 -0.70 25.04 0.44
N ASP A 214 -1.96 25.22 0.16
CA ASP A 214 -2.84 26.26 0.68
C ASP A 214 -4.20 25.70 1.08
N ASP A 215 -5.14 26.59 1.42
CA ASP A 215 -6.49 26.25 1.90
C ASP A 215 -7.38 25.62 0.81
N ASP A 216 -7.01 25.70 -0.45
CA ASP A 216 -7.74 25.11 -1.58
C ASP A 216 -7.31 23.66 -1.88
N LEU A 217 -6.24 23.17 -1.23
CA LEU A 217 -5.73 21.82 -1.38
C LEU A 217 -6.15 20.91 -0.21
N ALA A 218 -6.83 19.82 -0.52
CA ALA A 218 -7.07 18.73 0.44
C ALA A 218 -6.10 17.57 0.21
N ILE A 219 -5.39 17.15 1.26
CA ILE A 219 -4.50 15.99 1.25
C ILE A 219 -5.07 14.95 2.20
N ILE A 220 -5.23 13.72 1.71
CA ILE A 220 -5.65 12.56 2.50
C ILE A 220 -4.54 11.52 2.43
N ILE A 221 -3.98 11.15 3.57
CA ILE A 221 -3.01 10.08 3.72
C ILE A 221 -3.70 8.97 4.51
N THR A 222 -3.71 7.76 3.96
CA THR A 222 -4.37 6.61 4.59
C THR A 222 -3.70 5.32 4.15
N ALA A 223 -3.99 4.23 4.88
CA ALA A 223 -3.65 2.86 4.49
C ALA A 223 -4.94 2.04 4.35
N ASP A 224 -4.89 0.96 3.59
CA ASP A 224 -5.99 -0.01 3.46
C ASP A 224 -6.01 -1.01 4.63
N HIS A 225 -4.84 -1.35 5.17
CA HIS A 225 -4.62 -2.14 6.40
C HIS A 225 -3.24 -1.86 6.97
N GLY A 226 -2.94 -2.44 8.12
CA GLY A 226 -1.61 -2.57 8.70
C GLY A 226 -1.07 -3.98 8.49
N GLU A 227 0.03 -4.30 9.18
CA GLU A 227 0.63 -5.62 9.23
C GLU A 227 0.59 -6.14 10.67
N ASP A 228 0.46 -7.46 10.84
CA ASP A 228 0.67 -8.11 12.12
C ASP A 228 2.18 -8.36 12.31
N LEU A 229 2.72 -7.84 13.40
CA LEU A 229 4.14 -7.95 13.72
C LEU A 229 4.39 -8.68 15.04
N GLY A 230 3.49 -9.59 15.38
CA GLY A 230 3.59 -10.46 16.55
C GLY A 230 2.51 -10.25 17.61
N GLU A 231 1.72 -9.17 17.56
CA GLU A 231 0.73 -8.83 18.59
C GLU A 231 -0.28 -9.95 18.83
N PHE A 232 -0.60 -10.71 17.78
CA PHE A 232 -1.52 -11.85 17.83
C PHE A 232 -0.83 -13.20 17.54
N GLY A 233 0.51 -13.26 17.61
CA GLY A 233 1.29 -14.44 17.28
C GLY A 233 1.36 -14.72 15.77
N ILE A 234 1.08 -13.71 14.96
CA ILE A 234 1.11 -13.70 13.50
C ILE A 234 2.14 -12.65 13.05
N TYR A 235 2.80 -12.92 11.94
CA TYR A 235 3.88 -12.07 11.43
C TYR A 235 3.72 -11.88 9.90
N GLY A 236 3.49 -10.64 9.45
CA GLY A 236 3.39 -10.24 8.05
C GLY A 236 2.01 -10.32 7.41
#